data_0b6ccb918c0215318b66808c86a58ac9
#
_entry.id   0b6ccb918c0215318b66808c86a58ac9
#
_cell.length_a   1.000
_cell.length_b   1.000
_cell.length_c   1.000
_cell.angle_alpha   90.00
_cell.angle_beta   90.00
_cell.angle_gamma   90.00
#
_symmetry.space_group_name_H-M   'P 1'
#
loop_
_entity.id
_entity.type
_entity.pdbx_description
1 polymer ?
#
loop_
_entity_poly.entity_id
_entity_poly.type
_entity_poly.pdbx_seq_one_letter_code
_entity_poly.pdbx_strand_id
1 'polypeptide(L)'
;DEAERLGLDAMWLAELHFAPERSVLASPLIIAATIAQRTRRMKIGTAVQVLPLCHPLRLAEEVATVDQLSGGRLIFGVGRSGFAHTYATYGVDYGESRERFAEVLTILKRAFTEEQFSHNGRYYRYDNVRLAPRPLQMPWPEIRIAAASPDTYEEVGTMGHPIFVAARTGNLSELAPLVKRYRTAWKMAGHAGDGRGAGASGRACASAAECACGCSRRGRSGSPSPTHGDSRRWPYCS
;
A
#
# COMPACT_ATOMS: atom_id res chain seq x y z
N ASP A 1 -18.27 3.28 -4.85
CA ASP A 1 -19.59 2.85 -4.34
C ASP A 1 -19.91 1.43 -4.78
N GLU A 2 -19.77 1.10 -6.08
CA GLU A 2 -20.16 -0.20 -6.64
C GLU A 2 -19.42 -1.38 -6.02
N ALA A 3 -18.11 -1.26 -5.78
CA ALA A 3 -17.31 -2.29 -5.14
C ALA A 3 -17.85 -2.64 -3.73
N GLU A 4 -18.22 -1.63 -2.95
CA GLU A 4 -18.80 -1.84 -1.62
C GLU A 4 -20.21 -2.44 -1.72
N ARG A 5 -21.02 -2.02 -2.69
CA ARG A 5 -22.34 -2.58 -2.95
C ARG A 5 -22.26 -4.08 -3.33
N LEU A 6 -21.22 -4.45 -4.08
CA LEU A 6 -20.96 -5.85 -4.46
C LEU A 6 -20.32 -6.68 -3.33
N GLY A 7 -20.09 -6.10 -2.16
CA GLY A 7 -19.57 -6.79 -0.99
C GLY A 7 -18.08 -7.09 -1.04
N LEU A 8 -17.29 -6.28 -1.77
CA LEU A 8 -15.83 -6.37 -1.69
C LEU A 8 -15.32 -5.88 -0.33
N ASP A 9 -14.34 -6.58 0.23
CA ASP A 9 -13.80 -6.27 1.56
C ASP A 9 -12.82 -5.11 1.55
N ALA A 10 -12.04 -4.96 0.49
CA ALA A 10 -11.00 -3.94 0.39
C ALA A 10 -10.77 -3.48 -1.06
N MET A 11 -10.35 -2.22 -1.21
CA MET A 11 -9.80 -1.67 -2.44
C MET A 11 -8.33 -1.34 -2.25
N TRP A 12 -7.49 -1.69 -3.23
CA TRP A 12 -6.05 -1.48 -3.18
C TRP A 12 -5.59 -0.51 -4.27
N LEU A 13 -4.79 0.46 -3.87
CA LEU A 13 -4.30 1.55 -4.70
C LEU A 13 -2.79 1.44 -4.87
N ALA A 14 -2.32 1.29 -6.11
CA ALA A 14 -0.90 1.20 -6.42
C ALA A 14 -0.33 2.58 -6.76
N GLU A 15 0.84 2.93 -6.19
CA GLU A 15 1.59 4.12 -6.58
C GLU A 15 2.46 3.81 -7.79
N LEU A 16 2.28 4.60 -8.86
CA LEU A 16 3.10 4.51 -10.06
C LEU A 16 3.34 5.91 -10.63
N HIS A 17 4.59 6.18 -11.02
CA HIS A 17 5.02 7.48 -11.50
C HIS A 17 5.61 7.39 -12.91
N PHE A 18 5.40 8.44 -13.71
CA PHE A 18 6.04 8.69 -15.00
C PHE A 18 5.90 7.54 -16.02
N ALA A 19 4.79 6.80 -15.94
CA ALA A 19 4.44 5.72 -16.85
C ALA A 19 2.94 5.79 -17.18
N PRO A 20 2.49 6.84 -17.93
CA PRO A 20 1.08 7.10 -18.18
C PRO A 20 0.38 5.96 -18.95
N GLU A 21 1.13 5.20 -19.73
CA GLU A 21 0.66 4.00 -20.44
C GLU A 21 0.28 2.85 -19.48
N ARG A 22 0.73 2.90 -18.21
CA ARG A 22 0.48 1.87 -17.20
C ARG A 22 -0.50 2.33 -16.14
N SER A 23 -0.35 3.55 -15.66
CA SER A 23 -1.20 4.10 -14.61
C SER A 23 -1.03 5.62 -14.48
N VAL A 24 -2.11 6.28 -14.12
CA VAL A 24 -2.12 7.71 -13.78
C VAL A 24 -2.19 7.94 -12.25
N LEU A 25 -2.08 6.88 -11.45
CA LEU A 25 -2.22 6.93 -10.00
C LEU A 25 -0.86 7.20 -9.33
N ALA A 26 -0.51 8.47 -9.22
CA ALA A 26 0.72 8.91 -8.56
C ALA A 26 0.58 9.17 -7.05
N SER A 27 -0.66 9.44 -6.57
CA SER A 27 -0.93 9.84 -5.18
C SER A 27 -2.05 8.97 -4.57
N PRO A 28 -1.74 7.74 -4.15
CA PRO A 28 -2.75 6.81 -3.66
C PRO A 28 -3.49 7.30 -2.41
N LEU A 29 -2.85 8.04 -1.51
CA LEU A 29 -3.50 8.56 -0.29
C LEU A 29 -4.57 9.63 -0.62
N ILE A 30 -4.39 10.44 -1.65
CA ILE A 30 -5.41 11.41 -2.09
C ILE A 30 -6.66 10.67 -2.58
N ILE A 31 -6.46 9.63 -3.39
CA ILE A 31 -7.57 8.80 -3.88
C ILE A 31 -8.21 8.01 -2.73
N ALA A 32 -7.40 7.51 -1.78
CA ALA A 32 -7.89 6.83 -0.58
C ALA A 32 -8.82 7.73 0.25
N ALA A 33 -8.46 9.01 0.43
CA ALA A 33 -9.30 9.99 1.12
C ALA A 33 -10.66 10.19 0.39
N THR A 34 -10.63 10.26 -0.94
CA THR A 34 -11.85 10.38 -1.75
C THR A 34 -12.75 9.14 -1.61
N ILE A 35 -12.17 7.94 -1.66
CA ILE A 35 -12.90 6.68 -1.48
C ILE A 35 -13.47 6.59 -0.06
N ALA A 36 -12.72 7.02 0.95
CA ALA A 36 -13.13 7.02 2.34
C ALA A 36 -14.44 7.78 2.58
N GLN A 37 -14.64 8.90 1.87
CA GLN A 37 -15.86 9.71 1.97
C GLN A 37 -17.06 9.08 1.27
N ARG A 38 -16.83 8.22 0.28
CA ARG A 38 -17.88 7.56 -0.52
C ARG A 38 -18.28 6.18 -0.01
N THR A 39 -17.48 5.59 0.86
CA THR A 39 -17.68 4.23 1.41
C THR A 39 -17.85 4.26 2.92
N ARG A 40 -18.38 3.19 3.51
CA ARG A 40 -18.64 3.11 4.96
C ARG A 40 -18.00 1.89 5.63
N ARG A 41 -17.83 0.80 4.91
CA ARG A 41 -17.38 -0.51 5.45
C ARG A 41 -16.09 -1.00 4.83
N MET A 42 -15.94 -0.79 3.53
CA MET A 42 -14.81 -1.31 2.75
C MET A 42 -13.48 -0.75 3.26
N LYS A 43 -12.51 -1.62 3.47
CA LYS A 43 -11.12 -1.22 3.76
C LYS A 43 -10.51 -0.55 2.53
N ILE A 44 -9.60 0.37 2.76
CA ILE A 44 -8.90 1.10 1.72
C ILE A 44 -7.42 0.94 1.97
N GLY A 45 -6.70 0.40 1.00
CA GLY A 45 -5.28 0.11 1.18
C GLY A 45 -4.40 0.68 0.07
N THR A 46 -3.17 1.03 0.42
CA THR A 46 -2.11 1.25 -0.58
C THR A 46 -1.39 -0.06 -0.89
N ALA A 47 -1.06 -0.31 -2.16
CA ALA A 47 -0.34 -1.52 -2.57
C ALA A 47 0.61 -1.22 -3.74
N VAL A 48 1.64 -0.43 -3.48
CA VAL A 48 2.12 0.09 -2.19
C VAL A 48 2.44 1.57 -2.28
N GLN A 49 2.52 2.25 -1.12
CA GLN A 49 3.18 3.56 -1.00
C GLN A 49 4.70 3.37 -1.03
N VAL A 50 5.41 4.15 -1.84
CA VAL A 50 6.87 4.01 -2.03
C VAL A 50 7.62 4.86 -1.02
N LEU A 51 7.93 4.29 0.15
CA LEU A 51 8.51 5.04 1.28
C LEU A 51 9.79 5.82 0.95
N PRO A 52 10.77 5.26 0.20
CA PRO A 52 12.03 5.98 -0.06
C PRO A 52 11.89 7.26 -0.87
N LEU A 53 10.76 7.46 -1.54
CA LEU A 53 10.46 8.65 -2.35
C LEU A 53 9.66 9.72 -1.60
N CYS A 54 9.27 9.44 -0.35
CA CYS A 54 8.42 10.31 0.44
C CYS A 54 9.22 11.04 1.54
N HIS A 55 8.80 12.26 1.87
CA HIS A 55 9.26 12.91 3.09
C HIS A 55 8.52 12.30 4.30
N PRO A 56 9.22 11.69 5.29
CA PRO A 56 8.61 10.86 6.33
C PRO A 56 7.55 11.58 7.17
N LEU A 57 7.82 12.81 7.61
CA LEU A 57 6.87 13.55 8.45
C LEU A 57 5.62 13.95 7.67
N ARG A 58 5.78 14.39 6.41
CA ARG A 58 4.63 14.71 5.57
C ARG A 58 3.77 13.48 5.31
N LEU A 59 4.41 12.35 5.05
CA LEU A 59 3.71 11.07 4.89
C LEU A 59 3.00 10.63 6.16
N ALA A 60 3.59 10.84 7.35
CA ALA A 60 2.95 10.53 8.62
C ALA A 60 1.66 11.34 8.83
N GLU A 61 1.68 12.64 8.52
CA GLU A 61 0.50 13.52 8.58
C GLU A 61 -0.60 13.06 7.61
N GLU A 62 -0.23 12.74 6.38
CA GLU A 62 -1.16 12.28 5.34
C GLU A 62 -1.80 10.93 5.69
N VAL A 63 -1.02 9.97 6.16
CA VAL A 63 -1.51 8.65 6.62
C VAL A 63 -2.48 8.81 7.79
N ALA A 64 -2.10 9.60 8.80
CA ALA A 64 -2.96 9.86 9.95
C ALA A 64 -4.26 10.58 9.54
N THR A 65 -4.18 11.54 8.63
CA THR A 65 -5.35 12.26 8.10
C THR A 65 -6.30 11.30 7.38
N VAL A 66 -5.79 10.44 6.49
CA VAL A 66 -6.64 9.46 5.78
C VAL A 66 -7.22 8.42 6.72
N ASP A 67 -6.47 8.02 7.75
CA ASP A 67 -6.97 7.11 8.77
C ASP A 67 -8.15 7.71 9.55
N GLN A 68 -8.06 8.97 9.96
CA GLN A 68 -9.16 9.73 10.57
C GLN A 68 -10.36 9.85 9.62
N LEU A 69 -10.15 10.28 8.38
CA LEU A 69 -11.21 10.45 7.39
C LEU A 69 -11.92 9.13 7.04
N SER A 70 -11.21 8.03 7.08
CA SER A 70 -11.76 6.70 6.81
C SER A 70 -12.45 6.06 8.02
N GLY A 71 -12.31 6.64 9.22
CA GLY A 71 -12.80 6.02 10.46
C GLY A 71 -12.05 4.72 10.79
N GLY A 72 -10.72 4.69 10.61
CA GLY A 72 -9.88 3.54 10.91
C GLY A 72 -9.99 2.39 9.91
N ARG A 73 -10.33 2.68 8.65
CA ARG A 73 -10.44 1.68 7.58
C ARG A 73 -9.20 1.63 6.68
N LEU A 74 -8.20 2.48 6.93
CA LEU A 74 -6.96 2.50 6.17
C LEU A 74 -6.11 1.26 6.48
N ILE A 75 -5.57 0.61 5.43
CA ILE A 75 -4.48 -0.36 5.50
C ILE A 75 -3.29 0.28 4.76
N PHE A 76 -2.22 0.54 5.50
CA PHE A 76 -1.07 1.25 4.97
C PHE A 76 -0.06 0.26 4.38
N GLY A 77 -0.23 -0.08 3.11
CA GLY A 77 0.70 -0.94 2.40
C GLY A 77 1.90 -0.15 1.88
N VAL A 78 3.10 -0.64 2.17
CA VAL A 78 4.36 0.05 1.89
C VAL A 78 5.34 -0.82 1.13
N GLY A 79 6.23 -0.18 0.38
CA GLY A 79 7.25 -0.87 -0.38
C GLY A 79 8.36 0.05 -0.86
N ARG A 80 9.31 -0.53 -1.63
CA ARG A 80 10.44 0.20 -2.20
C ARG A 80 10.28 0.53 -3.68
N SER A 81 9.28 -0.07 -4.36
CA SER A 81 9.20 -0.10 -5.83
C SER A 81 10.40 -0.80 -6.49
N GLY A 82 10.22 -1.26 -7.72
CA GLY A 82 11.29 -1.86 -8.53
C GLY A 82 11.70 -1.00 -9.72
N PHE A 83 11.26 0.26 -9.78
CA PHE A 83 11.46 1.13 -10.94
C PHE A 83 12.58 2.15 -10.69
N ALA A 84 13.82 1.78 -11.04
CA ALA A 84 15.00 2.63 -10.83
C ALA A 84 14.89 4.01 -11.53
N HIS A 85 14.22 4.08 -12.69
CA HIS A 85 14.01 5.35 -13.39
C HIS A 85 13.17 6.34 -12.58
N THR A 86 12.20 5.86 -11.79
CA THR A 86 11.40 6.70 -10.90
C THR A 86 12.27 7.36 -9.84
N TYR A 87 13.18 6.60 -9.26
CA TYR A 87 14.14 7.12 -8.28
C TYR A 87 15.04 8.20 -8.88
N ALA A 88 15.61 7.94 -10.06
CA ALA A 88 16.45 8.91 -10.78
C ALA A 88 15.69 10.21 -11.06
N THR A 89 14.43 10.13 -11.46
CA THR A 89 13.58 11.30 -11.72
C THR A 89 13.32 12.12 -10.45
N TYR A 90 13.20 11.47 -9.29
CA TYR A 90 13.10 12.14 -7.99
C TYR A 90 14.45 12.55 -7.39
N GLY A 91 15.57 12.30 -8.07
CA GLY A 91 16.92 12.61 -7.58
C GLY A 91 17.35 11.76 -6.39
N VAL A 92 16.81 10.54 -6.26
CA VAL A 92 17.14 9.59 -5.20
C VAL A 92 17.93 8.42 -5.79
N ASP A 93 19.03 8.03 -5.15
CA ASP A 93 19.76 6.83 -5.57
C ASP A 93 18.96 5.55 -5.25
N TYR A 94 18.71 4.72 -6.27
CA TYR A 94 18.02 3.44 -6.08
C TYR A 94 18.79 2.48 -5.16
N GLY A 95 20.12 2.57 -5.13
CA GLY A 95 20.98 1.80 -4.22
C GLY A 95 20.68 2.06 -2.75
N GLU A 96 20.25 3.26 -2.40
CA GLU A 96 19.88 3.65 -1.03
C GLU A 96 18.45 3.22 -0.63
N SER A 97 17.67 2.65 -1.55
CA SER A 97 16.24 2.40 -1.36
C SER A 97 15.93 1.51 -0.14
N ARG A 98 16.80 0.54 0.20
CA ARG A 98 16.62 -0.34 1.37
C ARG A 98 16.82 0.42 2.68
N GLU A 99 17.88 1.18 2.77
CA GLU A 99 18.23 1.95 3.98
C GLU A 99 17.21 3.08 4.21
N ARG A 100 16.85 3.82 3.14
CA ARG A 100 15.81 4.85 3.22
C ARG A 100 14.46 4.26 3.64
N PHE A 101 14.07 3.11 3.11
CA PHE A 101 12.83 2.43 3.51
C PHE A 101 12.82 2.12 5.01
N ALA A 102 13.91 1.54 5.52
CA ALA A 102 14.02 1.17 6.94
C ALA A 102 13.97 2.40 7.85
N GLU A 103 14.67 3.48 7.47
CA GLU A 103 14.69 4.72 8.23
C GLU A 103 13.33 5.40 8.23
N VAL A 104 12.67 5.53 7.06
CA VAL A 104 11.31 6.10 6.94
C VAL A 104 10.30 5.29 7.76
N LEU A 105 10.33 3.97 7.67
CA LEU A 105 9.41 3.11 8.43
C LEU A 105 9.60 3.30 9.95
N THR A 106 10.85 3.45 10.40
CA THR A 106 11.16 3.72 11.81
C THR A 106 10.60 5.07 12.25
N ILE A 107 10.79 6.12 11.45
CA ILE A 107 10.27 7.47 11.74
C ILE A 107 8.74 7.44 11.81
N LEU A 108 8.07 6.79 10.86
CA LEU A 108 6.61 6.68 10.83
C LEU A 108 6.07 5.99 12.10
N LYS A 109 6.65 4.86 12.49
CA LYS A 109 6.24 4.15 13.72
C LYS A 109 6.39 5.03 14.95
N ARG A 110 7.51 5.72 15.10
CA ARG A 110 7.75 6.66 16.21
C ARG A 110 6.76 7.81 16.20
N ALA A 111 6.55 8.42 15.03
CA ALA A 111 5.59 9.51 14.86
C ALA A 111 4.16 9.10 15.27
N PHE A 112 3.76 7.85 14.98
CA PHE A 112 2.42 7.36 15.33
C PHE A 112 2.28 7.00 16.81
N THR A 113 3.36 6.61 17.50
CA THR A 113 3.27 6.09 18.87
C THR A 113 3.78 7.04 19.95
N GLU A 114 4.82 7.82 19.67
CA GLU A 114 5.41 8.74 20.65
C GLU A 114 4.65 10.07 20.63
N GLU A 115 4.47 10.69 21.79
CA GLU A 115 3.85 12.03 21.87
C GLU A 115 4.75 13.09 21.24
N GLN A 116 6.05 12.95 21.46
CA GLN A 116 7.10 13.79 20.91
C GLN A 116 8.34 12.94 20.69
N PHE A 117 9.01 13.11 19.56
CA PHE A 117 10.24 12.37 19.27
C PHE A 117 11.27 13.22 18.55
N SER A 118 12.54 12.86 18.70
CA SER A 118 13.66 13.36 17.89
C SER A 118 14.29 12.20 17.16
N HIS A 119 14.77 12.43 15.94
CA HIS A 119 15.41 11.41 15.10
C HIS A 119 16.73 11.94 14.57
N ASN A 120 17.79 11.15 14.66
CA ASN A 120 19.09 11.45 14.09
C ASN A 120 19.58 10.25 13.28
N GLY A 121 19.14 10.19 12.02
CA GLY A 121 19.45 9.11 11.09
C GLY A 121 20.45 9.53 10.02
N ARG A 122 20.65 8.65 9.03
CA ARG A 122 21.51 8.89 7.88
C ARG A 122 20.91 9.90 6.92
N TYR A 123 19.61 9.77 6.64
CA TYR A 123 18.90 10.56 5.63
C TYR A 123 18.04 11.65 6.23
N TYR A 124 17.57 11.49 7.47
CA TYR A 124 16.63 12.40 8.11
C TYR A 124 17.10 12.77 9.52
N ARG A 125 16.90 14.04 9.86
CA ARG A 125 17.17 14.57 11.21
C ARG A 125 16.02 15.45 11.64
N TYR A 126 15.46 15.16 12.79
CA TYR A 126 14.35 15.90 13.37
C TYR A 126 14.57 16.11 14.85
N ASP A 127 14.11 17.24 15.35
CA ASP A 127 14.15 17.55 16.77
C ASP A 127 12.77 17.93 17.28
N ASN A 128 12.36 17.32 18.41
CA ASN A 128 11.13 17.64 19.15
C ASN A 128 9.84 17.66 18.30
N VAL A 129 9.68 16.69 17.40
CA VAL A 129 8.50 16.60 16.51
C VAL A 129 7.29 16.05 17.28
N ARG A 130 6.15 16.71 17.11
CA ARG A 130 4.84 16.24 17.57
C ARG A 130 3.91 16.08 16.35
N LEU A 131 3.44 14.86 16.10
CA LEU A 131 2.55 14.59 14.97
C LEU A 131 1.13 15.08 15.26
N ALA A 132 0.53 15.80 14.31
CA ALA A 132 -0.88 16.19 14.30
C ALA A 132 -1.42 16.17 12.85
N PRO A 133 -2.58 15.49 12.58
CA PRO A 133 -3.34 14.68 13.52
C PRO A 133 -2.60 13.39 13.90
N ARG A 134 -3.09 12.69 14.92
CA ARG A 134 -2.67 11.32 15.22
C ARG A 134 -3.60 10.33 14.49
N PRO A 135 -3.13 9.13 14.14
CA PRO A 135 -4.01 8.11 13.57
C PRO A 135 -5.10 7.69 14.57
N LEU A 136 -6.23 7.25 14.04
CA LEU A 136 -7.33 6.69 14.82
C LEU A 136 -7.02 5.27 15.29
N GLN A 137 -6.39 4.48 14.41
CA GLN A 137 -5.96 3.12 14.71
C GLN A 137 -4.72 3.11 15.61
N MET A 138 -4.71 2.23 16.62
CA MET A 138 -3.60 2.10 17.57
C MET A 138 -2.94 0.74 17.46
N PRO A 139 -1.63 0.65 17.53
CA PRO A 139 -0.64 1.73 17.71
C PRO A 139 -0.40 2.54 16.43
N TRP A 140 -0.83 2.04 15.27
CA TRP A 140 -0.80 2.65 13.94
C TRP A 140 -1.78 1.94 13.00
N PRO A 141 -2.16 2.52 11.84
CA PRO A 141 -2.89 1.81 10.80
C PRO A 141 -2.15 0.53 10.40
N GLU A 142 -2.88 -0.56 10.15
CA GLU A 142 -2.25 -1.83 9.77
C GLU A 142 -1.21 -1.61 8.65
N ILE A 143 0.08 -1.85 8.94
CA ILE A 143 1.17 -1.73 7.96
C ILE A 143 1.36 -3.08 7.29
N ARG A 144 1.28 -3.13 5.95
CA ARG A 144 1.66 -4.29 5.14
C ARG A 144 2.89 -3.96 4.30
N ILE A 145 3.83 -4.91 4.19
CA ILE A 145 5.08 -4.70 3.45
C ILE A 145 5.13 -5.58 2.21
N ALA A 146 5.48 -4.99 1.06
CA ALA A 146 5.66 -5.76 -0.16
C ALA A 146 6.95 -6.57 -0.12
N ALA A 147 6.82 -7.89 -0.26
CA ALA A 147 7.94 -8.83 -0.36
C ALA A 147 8.12 -9.25 -1.82
N ALA A 148 9.25 -8.85 -2.43
CA ALA A 148 9.56 -9.13 -3.84
C ALA A 148 10.77 -10.05 -4.02
N SER A 149 11.68 -10.15 -3.04
CA SER A 149 12.85 -11.01 -3.07
C SER A 149 12.83 -12.00 -1.90
N PRO A 150 13.47 -13.17 -2.01
CA PRO A 150 13.50 -14.19 -0.94
C PRO A 150 13.89 -13.65 0.43
N ASP A 151 14.88 -12.77 0.49
CA ASP A 151 15.37 -12.19 1.75
C ASP A 151 14.34 -11.27 2.40
N THR A 152 13.53 -10.55 1.59
CA THR A 152 12.48 -9.67 2.10
C THR A 152 11.39 -10.45 2.83
N TYR A 153 11.11 -11.70 2.44
CA TYR A 153 10.11 -12.52 3.14
C TYR A 153 10.51 -12.80 4.58
N GLU A 154 11.77 -13.16 4.80
CA GLU A 154 12.30 -13.44 6.13
C GLU A 154 12.38 -12.17 6.98
N GLU A 155 12.91 -11.09 6.40
CA GLU A 155 13.01 -9.78 7.05
C GLU A 155 11.64 -9.27 7.53
N VAL A 156 10.63 -9.28 6.67
CA VAL A 156 9.27 -8.83 7.01
C VAL A 156 8.62 -9.74 8.05
N GLY A 157 8.86 -11.05 7.98
CA GLY A 157 8.42 -12.00 9.01
C GLY A 157 9.00 -11.67 10.37
N THR A 158 10.30 -11.39 10.44
CA THR A 158 10.99 -10.98 11.66
C THR A 158 10.47 -9.64 12.21
N MET A 159 10.12 -8.69 11.32
CA MET A 159 9.53 -7.40 11.71
C MET A 159 8.11 -7.51 12.26
N GLY A 160 7.41 -8.61 12.06
CA GLY A 160 6.02 -8.81 12.51
C GLY A 160 4.98 -8.02 11.71
N HIS A 161 5.23 -7.77 10.42
CA HIS A 161 4.27 -7.13 9.52
C HIS A 161 3.64 -8.12 8.54
N PRO A 162 2.33 -8.03 8.26
CA PRO A 162 1.72 -8.72 7.14
C PRO A 162 2.40 -8.38 5.82
N ILE A 163 2.44 -9.34 4.88
CA ILE A 163 3.09 -9.15 3.58
C ILE A 163 2.10 -9.02 2.44
N PHE A 164 2.53 -8.29 1.38
CA PHE A 164 2.00 -8.46 0.03
C PHE A 164 2.92 -9.38 -0.75
N VAL A 165 2.31 -10.33 -1.44
CA VAL A 165 3.00 -11.28 -2.31
C VAL A 165 2.54 -11.04 -3.73
N ALA A 166 3.49 -10.72 -4.63
CA ALA A 166 3.21 -10.52 -6.05
C ALA A 166 3.34 -11.85 -6.79
N ALA A 167 2.24 -12.40 -7.27
CA ALA A 167 2.24 -13.57 -8.17
C ALA A 167 2.48 -13.13 -9.62
N ARG A 168 3.71 -12.61 -9.90
CA ARG A 168 4.03 -12.02 -11.23
C ARG A 168 4.12 -13.04 -12.35
N THR A 169 4.36 -14.31 -12.06
CA THR A 169 4.68 -15.36 -13.04
C THR A 169 3.64 -16.48 -13.10
N GLY A 170 2.54 -16.36 -12.38
CA GLY A 170 1.46 -17.37 -12.41
C GLY A 170 1.78 -18.71 -11.72
N ASN A 171 3.03 -18.92 -11.25
CA ASN A 171 3.42 -20.15 -10.61
C ASN A 171 3.37 -20.03 -9.08
N LEU A 172 2.23 -20.39 -8.50
CA LEU A 172 2.02 -20.37 -7.05
C LEU A 172 2.95 -21.36 -6.31
N SER A 173 3.49 -22.37 -6.97
CA SER A 173 4.41 -23.33 -6.36
C SER A 173 5.74 -22.69 -5.97
N GLU A 174 6.20 -21.68 -6.69
CA GLU A 174 7.42 -20.92 -6.36
C GLU A 174 7.24 -20.00 -5.16
N LEU A 175 6.02 -19.58 -4.88
CA LEU A 175 5.71 -18.73 -3.73
C LEU A 175 5.60 -19.51 -2.42
N ALA A 176 5.23 -20.78 -2.48
CA ALA A 176 5.03 -21.60 -1.28
C ALA A 176 6.26 -21.67 -0.35
N PRO A 177 7.49 -21.92 -0.85
CA PRO A 177 8.68 -21.92 0.00
C PRO A 177 8.99 -20.53 0.58
N LEU A 178 8.73 -19.44 -0.16
CA LEU A 178 8.95 -18.08 0.31
C LEU A 178 7.98 -17.71 1.44
N VAL A 179 6.71 -18.03 1.28
CA VAL A 179 5.69 -17.85 2.33
C VAL A 179 6.01 -18.70 3.56
N LYS A 180 6.56 -19.91 3.37
CA LYS A 180 7.02 -20.75 4.49
C LYS A 180 8.17 -20.08 5.25
N ARG A 181 9.18 -19.50 4.56
CA ARG A 181 10.28 -18.73 5.18
C ARG A 181 9.73 -17.56 6.01
N TYR A 182 8.83 -16.77 5.44
CA TYR A 182 8.16 -15.68 6.15
C TYR A 182 7.48 -16.16 7.44
N ARG A 183 6.66 -17.22 7.37
CA ARG A 183 5.94 -17.75 8.53
C ARG A 183 6.88 -18.34 9.59
N THR A 184 7.99 -18.92 9.16
CA THR A 184 9.02 -19.42 10.09
C THR A 184 9.65 -18.26 10.82
N ALA A 185 10.09 -17.21 10.12
CA ALA A 185 10.68 -16.02 10.72
C ALA A 185 9.71 -15.31 11.67
N TRP A 186 8.43 -15.20 11.28
CA TRP A 186 7.35 -14.65 12.10
C TRP A 186 7.23 -15.37 13.46
N LYS A 187 7.18 -16.70 13.43
CA LYS A 187 7.08 -17.53 14.63
C LYS A 187 8.35 -17.46 15.49
N MET A 188 9.53 -17.50 14.87
CA MET A 188 10.80 -17.43 15.57
C MET A 188 11.00 -16.09 16.29
N ALA A 189 10.46 -15.00 15.73
CA ALA A 189 10.46 -13.69 16.36
C ALA A 189 9.40 -13.52 17.46
N GLY A 190 8.57 -14.56 17.73
CA GLY A 190 7.57 -14.57 18.80
C GLY A 190 6.30 -13.78 18.50
N HIS A 191 6.02 -13.45 17.23
CA HIS A 191 4.81 -12.74 16.85
C HIS A 191 3.57 -13.63 16.94
N ALA A 192 2.47 -13.08 17.45
CA ALA A 192 1.19 -13.80 17.55
C ALA A 192 0.52 -13.98 16.17
N GLY A 193 -0.28 -15.04 16.04
CA GLY A 193 -1.02 -15.34 14.81
C GLY A 193 -0.16 -15.95 13.70
N ASP A 194 -0.61 -15.81 12.45
CA ASP A 194 0.02 -16.41 11.28
C ASP A 194 0.49 -15.39 10.22
N GLY A 195 0.50 -14.10 10.57
CA GLY A 195 0.96 -13.03 9.69
C GLY A 195 -0.02 -12.62 8.59
N ARG A 196 -1.28 -13.05 8.64
CA ARG A 196 -2.27 -12.70 7.61
C ARG A 196 -2.84 -11.28 7.71
N GLY A 197 -2.70 -10.62 8.85
CA GLY A 197 -3.30 -9.30 9.10
C GLY A 197 -4.83 -9.32 9.22
N ALA A 198 -5.38 -8.27 9.78
CA ALA A 198 -6.83 -8.10 9.90
C ALA A 198 -7.45 -7.88 8.51
N GLY A 199 -8.35 -8.77 8.07
CA GLY A 199 -9.03 -8.68 6.78
C GLY A 199 -8.61 -9.75 5.75
N ALA A 200 -7.77 -10.72 6.12
CA ALA A 200 -7.40 -11.83 5.24
C ALA A 200 -8.45 -12.95 5.16
N SER A 201 -9.59 -12.81 5.80
CA SER A 201 -10.69 -13.81 5.79
C SER A 201 -11.71 -13.58 4.68
N GLY A 202 -11.53 -12.58 3.82
CA GLY A 202 -12.43 -12.24 2.76
C GLY A 202 -11.84 -12.44 1.37
N ARG A 203 -12.68 -12.37 0.35
CA ARG A 203 -12.32 -12.47 -1.07
C ARG A 203 -11.41 -11.31 -1.48
N ALA A 204 -10.10 -11.46 -1.26
CA ALA A 204 -9.12 -10.51 -1.70
C ALA A 204 -9.02 -10.55 -3.23
N CYS A 205 -9.17 -9.41 -3.89
CA CYS A 205 -8.81 -9.27 -5.29
C CYS A 205 -7.29 -9.53 -5.40
N ALA A 206 -6.92 -10.61 -6.09
CA ALA A 206 -5.52 -10.96 -6.28
C ALA A 206 -4.93 -10.06 -7.37
N SER A 207 -4.00 -9.24 -7.00
CA SER A 207 -3.05 -8.42 -7.78
C SER A 207 -3.38 -6.93 -7.92
N ALA A 208 -2.48 -6.14 -7.36
CA ALA A 208 -2.46 -4.69 -7.49
C ALA A 208 -2.18 -4.19 -8.93
N ALA A 209 -1.72 -5.07 -9.82
CA ALA A 209 -1.45 -4.74 -11.22
C ALA A 209 -2.70 -4.81 -12.10
N GLU A 210 -3.71 -5.61 -11.71
CA GLU A 210 -4.95 -5.75 -12.48
C GLU A 210 -6.07 -4.79 -12.04
N CYS A 211 -5.99 -4.26 -10.83
CA CYS A 211 -6.94 -3.23 -10.38
C CYS A 211 -6.70 -1.84 -10.99
N ALA A 212 -5.54 -1.58 -11.57
CA ALA A 212 -5.25 -0.31 -12.25
C ALA A 212 -5.75 -0.27 -13.71
N CYS A 213 -6.03 -1.44 -14.32
CA CYS A 213 -6.63 -1.56 -15.65
C CYS A 213 -8.02 -2.19 -15.52
N GLY A 214 -9.03 -1.41 -15.84
CA GLY A 214 -10.43 -1.74 -15.77
C GLY A 214 -10.81 -3.18 -16.15
N CYS A 215 -11.74 -3.69 -15.40
CA CYS A 215 -12.71 -4.73 -15.73
C CYS A 215 -12.43 -5.56 -16.99
N SER A 216 -11.70 -6.66 -16.91
CA SER A 216 -11.75 -7.66 -17.96
C SER A 216 -13.07 -8.41 -17.85
N ARG A 217 -13.96 -8.16 -18.79
CA ARG A 217 -15.23 -8.86 -18.96
C ARG A 217 -14.96 -10.35 -19.16
N ARG A 218 -15.33 -11.20 -18.22
CA ARG A 218 -15.66 -12.59 -18.56
C ARG A 218 -17.00 -12.59 -19.26
N GLY A 219 -17.01 -13.09 -20.48
CA GLY A 219 -18.17 -13.10 -21.36
C GLY A 219 -19.39 -13.79 -20.76
N ARG A 220 -20.50 -13.09 -20.85
CA ARG A 220 -21.81 -13.69 -21.10
C ARG A 220 -22.39 -13.01 -22.32
N SER A 221 -22.67 -13.81 -23.31
CA SER A 221 -23.42 -13.47 -24.52
C SER A 221 -24.79 -12.92 -24.15
N GLY A 222 -25.13 -11.76 -24.68
CA GLY A 222 -26.45 -11.17 -24.53
C GLY A 222 -26.36 -9.65 -24.73
N SER A 223 -26.47 -9.21 -25.99
CA SER A 223 -26.59 -7.79 -26.34
C SER A 223 -27.96 -7.26 -25.95
N PRO A 224 -28.03 -6.00 -25.54
CA PRO A 224 -28.78 -5.02 -26.30
C PRO A 224 -27.98 -3.73 -26.61
N SER A 225 -28.35 -3.09 -27.69
CA SER A 225 -27.80 -1.91 -28.33
C SER A 225 -27.81 -0.65 -27.45
N PRO A 226 -26.90 0.31 -27.71
CA PRO A 226 -26.82 1.56 -26.95
C PRO A 226 -27.72 2.64 -27.55
N THR A 227 -28.46 3.32 -26.68
CA THR A 227 -29.04 4.62 -26.96
C THR A 227 -28.13 5.75 -26.49
N HIS A 228 -28.11 6.80 -27.27
CA HIS A 228 -27.28 8.00 -27.23
C HIS A 228 -27.13 8.73 -25.89
N GLY A 229 -25.93 9.29 -25.68
CA GLY A 229 -25.70 10.64 -25.13
C GLY A 229 -25.12 10.69 -23.73
N ASP A 230 -23.80 10.71 -23.58
CA ASP A 230 -23.15 11.78 -22.82
C ASP A 230 -21.63 11.83 -23.14
N SER A 231 -21.21 12.93 -23.74
CA SER A 231 -19.86 13.21 -24.21
C SER A 231 -19.08 13.95 -23.12
N ARG A 232 -18.52 13.23 -22.16
CA ARG A 232 -17.40 13.72 -21.35
C ARG A 232 -16.26 12.70 -21.34
N ARG A 233 -15.52 12.70 -22.45
CA ARG A 233 -14.24 11.99 -22.52
C ARG A 233 -13.15 12.85 -21.88
N TRP A 234 -12.43 12.26 -20.94
CA TRP A 234 -11.14 12.76 -20.52
C TRP A 234 -10.13 12.53 -21.66
N PRO A 235 -9.24 13.49 -22.00
CA PRO A 235 -8.41 13.45 -23.22
C PRO A 235 -7.23 12.45 -23.17
N TYR A 236 -7.18 11.54 -22.22
CA TYR A 236 -6.04 10.62 -22.04
C TYR A 236 -6.39 9.12 -22.04
N CYS A 237 -7.55 8.74 -22.56
CA CYS A 237 -7.88 7.35 -22.84
C CYS A 237 -8.02 7.16 -24.37
N SER A 238 -6.94 6.87 -25.01
CA SER A 238 -6.87 6.22 -26.32
C SER A 238 -6.05 4.95 -26.18
#